data_8d58cda5a26348f09251f6031167e463
#
_entry.id   8d58cda5a26348f09251f6031167e463
#
_cell.length_a   1.000
_cell.length_b   1.000
_cell.length_c   1.000
_cell.angle_alpha   90.00
_cell.angle_beta   90.00
_cell.angle_gamma   90.00
#
_symmetry.space_group_name_H-M   'P 1'
#
loop_
_entity.id
_entity.type
_entity.pdbx_description
1 polymer ?
#
loop_
_entity_poly.entity_id
_entity_poly.type
_entity_poly.pdbx_seq_one_letter_code
_entity_poly.pdbx_strand_id
1 'polypeptide(L)'
;MSLEATMIIVDNSESSRNGDYTSTRWQAQIDAVSIIHTAKMRAHPQSAVGLMSMGGKGPEVLSTFTTDFGGILSGLHRTKIHGTAHFTSSIQVAGLALKHRSEKSQRQRIIVFSCSPIEEDEKTLVKLAKKMKKNNVSIDVIAFGDLESDQTKKLDAFVENVKGGDGSNLAIIPPGPNLLSEELQATPILGGDGAGAGGMADGGDAGGFDLDAAAENDPELAFALRLSLEEEKNRQEKEKREREEQERKANLEGIPEEGQPSSKKDNEDPDKMDTA
;
A
#
# COMPACT_ATOMS: atom_id res chain seq x y z
N MET A 1 -12.28 18.65 7.80
CA MET A 1 -11.54 18.67 6.51
C MET A 1 -10.59 19.86 6.52
N SER A 2 -9.32 19.65 6.22
CA SER A 2 -8.29 20.67 6.35
C SER A 2 -8.01 21.37 5.02
N LEU A 3 -7.77 22.66 5.07
CA LEU A 3 -7.31 23.46 3.95
C LEU A 3 -5.85 23.11 3.63
N GLU A 4 -5.54 22.65 2.41
CA GLU A 4 -4.21 22.13 2.05
C GLU A 4 -3.66 22.81 0.78
N ALA A 5 -2.33 22.99 0.78
CA ALA A 5 -1.55 23.23 -0.43
C ALA A 5 -0.77 21.92 -0.73
N THR A 6 -1.12 21.28 -1.82
CA THR A 6 -0.55 19.98 -2.21
C THR A 6 0.32 20.13 -3.44
N MET A 7 1.60 19.72 -3.35
CA MET A 7 2.46 19.61 -4.52
C MET A 7 2.50 18.15 -4.97
N ILE A 8 2.07 17.88 -6.18
CA ILE A 8 2.14 16.55 -6.79
C ILE A 8 3.42 16.47 -7.63
N ILE A 9 4.23 15.45 -7.38
CA ILE A 9 5.46 15.16 -8.11
C ILE A 9 5.24 13.91 -8.94
N VAL A 10 5.30 14.03 -10.26
CA VAL A 10 5.17 12.90 -11.17
C VAL A 10 6.55 12.41 -11.64
N ASP A 11 6.66 11.12 -11.80
CA ASP A 11 7.83 10.47 -12.34
C ASP A 11 7.72 10.38 -13.87
N ASN A 12 8.48 11.21 -14.57
CA ASN A 12 8.59 11.22 -16.03
C ASN A 12 9.92 10.67 -16.52
N SER A 13 10.60 9.85 -15.74
CA SER A 13 11.81 9.14 -16.15
C SER A 13 11.53 8.05 -17.19
N GLU A 14 12.58 7.45 -17.74
CA GLU A 14 12.45 6.35 -18.72
C GLU A 14 11.65 5.15 -18.18
N SER A 15 11.67 4.89 -16.87
CA SER A 15 10.87 3.83 -16.23
C SER A 15 9.36 4.01 -16.42
N SER A 16 8.90 5.24 -16.65
CA SER A 16 7.47 5.56 -16.87
C SER A 16 6.94 5.07 -18.22
N ARG A 17 7.81 4.63 -19.14
CA ARG A 17 7.40 4.07 -20.44
C ARG A 17 6.86 2.67 -20.34
N ASN A 18 7.14 1.92 -19.27
CA ASN A 18 6.69 0.56 -19.12
C ASN A 18 5.16 0.46 -19.19
N GLY A 19 4.70 -0.61 -19.86
CA GLY A 19 3.28 -0.91 -20.06
C GLY A 19 2.76 -2.00 -19.13
N ASP A 20 3.29 -2.11 -17.94
CA ASP A 20 2.88 -3.06 -16.90
C ASP A 20 1.63 -2.61 -16.12
N TYR A 21 1.24 -1.37 -16.27
CA TYR A 21 -0.06 -0.83 -15.85
C TYR A 21 -0.94 -0.59 -17.08
N THR A 22 -2.24 -0.46 -16.88
CA THR A 22 -3.19 -0.20 -17.97
C THR A 22 -2.75 1.01 -18.78
N SER A 23 -2.45 0.80 -20.07
CA SER A 23 -1.76 1.66 -21.01
C SER A 23 -0.25 1.76 -20.73
N THR A 24 0.20 2.63 -19.88
CA THR A 24 1.59 2.83 -19.46
C THR A 24 1.65 3.39 -18.05
N ARG A 25 2.80 3.25 -17.38
CA ARG A 25 3.01 3.88 -16.06
C ARG A 25 2.77 5.38 -16.10
N TRP A 26 3.14 6.05 -17.19
CA TRP A 26 2.90 7.48 -17.35
C TRP A 26 1.41 7.82 -17.44
N GLN A 27 0.64 7.08 -18.23
CA GLN A 27 -0.80 7.29 -18.33
C GLN A 27 -1.51 7.01 -17.00
N ALA A 28 -1.12 5.95 -16.32
CA ALA A 28 -1.65 5.63 -15.00
C ALA A 28 -1.43 6.75 -13.96
N GLN A 29 -0.26 7.43 -14.03
CA GLN A 29 0.00 8.61 -13.20
C GLN A 29 -0.93 9.78 -13.56
N ILE A 30 -1.15 10.06 -14.85
CA ILE A 30 -2.06 11.14 -15.29
C ILE A 30 -3.46 10.92 -14.73
N ASP A 31 -3.96 9.68 -14.82
CA ASP A 31 -5.28 9.33 -14.33
C ASP A 31 -5.35 9.46 -12.79
N ALA A 32 -4.31 9.02 -12.09
CA ALA A 32 -4.20 9.16 -10.64
C ALA A 32 -4.13 10.63 -10.19
N VAL A 33 -3.39 11.49 -10.89
CA VAL A 33 -3.33 12.94 -10.62
C VAL A 33 -4.70 13.58 -10.74
N SER A 34 -5.50 13.16 -11.73
CA SER A 34 -6.86 13.65 -11.93
C SER A 34 -7.78 13.35 -10.74
N ILE A 35 -7.67 12.12 -10.21
CA ILE A 35 -8.43 11.69 -9.04
C ILE A 35 -7.96 12.41 -7.78
N ILE A 36 -6.64 12.55 -7.58
CA ILE A 36 -6.08 13.29 -6.44
C ILE A 36 -6.57 14.72 -6.44
N HIS A 37 -6.49 15.42 -7.60
CA HIS A 37 -6.98 16.79 -7.71
C HIS A 37 -8.46 16.90 -7.35
N THR A 38 -9.29 16.03 -7.92
CA THR A 38 -10.75 16.01 -7.65
C THR A 38 -11.03 15.77 -6.16
N ALA A 39 -10.33 14.82 -5.54
CA ALA A 39 -10.48 14.52 -4.12
C ALA A 39 -10.08 15.70 -3.24
N LYS A 40 -8.96 16.39 -3.56
CA LYS A 40 -8.51 17.57 -2.80
C LYS A 40 -9.45 18.76 -2.94
N MET A 41 -10.02 19.00 -4.13
CA MET A 41 -11.01 20.06 -4.35
C MET A 41 -12.34 19.74 -3.66
N ARG A 42 -12.74 18.45 -3.65
CA ARG A 42 -13.94 18.01 -2.91
C ARG A 42 -13.77 18.17 -1.40
N ALA A 43 -12.58 17.90 -0.88
CA ALA A 43 -12.28 18.03 0.54
C ALA A 43 -12.35 19.49 1.01
N HIS A 44 -11.79 20.41 0.25
CA HIS A 44 -11.88 21.85 0.52
C HIS A 44 -11.70 22.68 -0.75
N PRO A 45 -12.69 23.52 -1.16
CA PRO A 45 -12.65 24.26 -2.44
C PRO A 45 -11.50 25.28 -2.54
N GLN A 46 -10.95 25.74 -1.42
CA GLN A 46 -9.82 26.67 -1.38
C GLN A 46 -8.46 25.97 -1.28
N SER A 47 -8.43 24.65 -1.34
CA SER A 47 -7.18 23.91 -1.45
C SER A 47 -6.53 24.22 -2.80
N ALA A 48 -5.20 24.23 -2.82
CA ALA A 48 -4.45 24.51 -4.03
C ALA A 48 -3.54 23.32 -4.36
N VAL A 49 -3.50 22.96 -5.65
CA VAL A 49 -2.67 21.85 -6.15
C VAL A 49 -1.65 22.42 -7.13
N GLY A 50 -0.38 22.06 -6.93
CA GLY A 50 0.71 22.31 -7.85
C GLY A 50 1.20 21.01 -8.47
N LEU A 51 1.86 21.09 -9.62
CA LEU A 51 2.41 19.96 -10.34
C LEU A 51 3.88 20.15 -10.63
N MET A 52 4.66 19.09 -10.44
CA MET A 52 6.10 19.06 -10.73
C MET A 52 6.49 17.71 -11.30
N SER A 53 7.49 17.69 -12.18
CA SER A 53 8.13 16.48 -12.68
C SER A 53 9.48 16.26 -12.00
N MET A 54 9.92 15.00 -11.89
CA MET A 54 11.21 14.67 -11.26
C MET A 54 12.26 14.09 -12.22
N GLY A 55 11.90 13.82 -13.48
CA GLY A 55 12.81 13.23 -14.45
C GLY A 55 13.63 14.25 -15.23
N GLY A 56 14.53 13.75 -16.05
CA GLY A 56 15.33 14.56 -16.95
C GLY A 56 16.65 15.06 -16.35
N LYS A 57 16.97 16.32 -16.58
CA LYS A 57 18.19 16.96 -16.02
C LYS A 57 18.02 17.40 -14.57
N GLY A 58 16.79 17.41 -14.07
CA GLY A 58 16.43 17.84 -12.73
C GLY A 58 14.93 18.11 -12.63
N PRO A 59 14.42 18.33 -11.40
CA PRO A 59 13.00 18.57 -11.18
C PRO A 59 12.54 19.90 -11.82
N GLU A 60 11.36 19.87 -12.44
CA GLU A 60 10.76 21.02 -13.10
C GLU A 60 9.34 21.26 -12.56
N VAL A 61 9.04 22.52 -12.22
CA VAL A 61 7.68 22.91 -11.82
C VAL A 61 6.85 23.16 -13.09
N LEU A 62 5.86 22.31 -13.30
CA LEU A 62 4.98 22.33 -14.48
C LEU A 62 3.80 23.27 -14.30
N SER A 63 3.24 23.31 -13.09
CA SER A 63 2.17 24.21 -12.69
C SER A 63 2.37 24.66 -11.26
N THR A 64 2.20 25.95 -11.01
CA THR A 64 2.18 26.52 -9.66
C THR A 64 0.86 26.15 -8.97
N PHE A 65 0.74 26.47 -7.69
CA PHE A 65 -0.48 26.18 -6.92
C PHE A 65 -1.70 26.86 -7.55
N THR A 66 -2.66 26.06 -7.97
CA THR A 66 -3.91 26.47 -8.63
C THR A 66 -5.06 25.59 -8.18
N THR A 67 -6.27 26.10 -8.30
CA THR A 67 -7.53 25.34 -8.19
C THR A 67 -8.02 24.85 -9.56
N ASP A 68 -7.42 25.35 -10.66
CA ASP A 68 -7.80 25.02 -12.01
C ASP A 68 -7.14 23.72 -12.48
N PHE A 69 -7.94 22.71 -12.77
CA PHE A 69 -7.47 21.44 -13.31
C PHE A 69 -6.90 21.57 -14.72
N GLY A 70 -7.40 22.51 -15.52
CA GLY A 70 -6.94 22.73 -16.89
C GLY A 70 -5.45 23.09 -16.95
N GLY A 71 -4.97 23.89 -16.00
CA GLY A 71 -3.56 24.24 -15.87
C GLY A 71 -2.69 23.03 -15.55
N ILE A 72 -3.14 22.15 -14.67
CA ILE A 72 -2.44 20.89 -14.31
C ILE A 72 -2.39 19.94 -15.50
N LEU A 73 -3.54 19.73 -16.16
CA LEU A 73 -3.63 18.85 -17.32
C LEU A 73 -2.74 19.35 -18.48
N SER A 74 -2.71 20.65 -18.72
CA SER A 74 -1.80 21.26 -19.70
C SER A 74 -0.33 21.02 -19.36
N GLY A 75 0.02 21.07 -18.07
CA GLY A 75 1.36 20.73 -17.59
C GLY A 75 1.73 19.29 -17.90
N LEU A 76 0.85 18.33 -17.59
CA LEU A 76 1.03 16.90 -17.87
C LEU A 76 1.21 16.63 -19.37
N HIS A 77 0.37 17.22 -20.22
CA HIS A 77 0.46 17.04 -21.68
C HIS A 77 1.75 17.57 -22.31
N ARG A 78 2.32 18.63 -21.75
CA ARG A 78 3.59 19.19 -22.23
C ARG A 78 4.80 18.39 -21.76
N THR A 79 4.64 17.61 -20.70
CA THR A 79 5.75 16.85 -20.11
C THR A 79 6.12 15.68 -21.01
N LYS A 80 7.41 15.50 -21.24
CA LYS A 80 7.97 14.39 -22.01
C LYS A 80 8.68 13.43 -21.06
N ILE A 81 8.57 12.15 -21.37
CA ILE A 81 9.30 11.10 -20.65
C ILE A 81 10.76 11.15 -21.10
N HIS A 82 11.70 11.34 -20.17
CA HIS A 82 13.13 11.34 -20.45
C HIS A 82 13.99 11.28 -19.18
N GLY A 83 15.18 10.72 -19.31
CA GLY A 83 16.22 10.75 -18.28
C GLY A 83 15.94 9.89 -17.06
N THR A 84 16.63 10.21 -15.97
CA THR A 84 16.54 9.53 -14.67
C THR A 84 15.71 10.34 -13.68
N ALA A 85 15.16 9.68 -12.67
CA ALA A 85 14.38 10.32 -11.61
C ALA A 85 15.31 10.95 -10.56
N HIS A 86 14.97 12.15 -10.10
CA HIS A 86 15.70 12.87 -9.06
C HIS A 86 14.82 13.00 -7.79
N PHE A 87 14.64 11.92 -7.06
CA PHE A 87 13.72 11.83 -5.93
C PHE A 87 14.00 12.87 -4.82
N THR A 88 15.23 12.89 -4.30
CA THR A 88 15.64 13.79 -3.21
C THR A 88 15.54 15.26 -3.61
N SER A 89 16.02 15.60 -4.79
CA SER A 89 16.00 16.99 -5.30
C SER A 89 14.58 17.49 -5.53
N SER A 90 13.69 16.64 -6.02
CA SER A 90 12.29 16.96 -6.27
C SER A 90 11.55 17.33 -4.98
N ILE A 91 11.73 16.54 -3.93
CA ILE A 91 11.13 16.82 -2.63
C ILE A 91 11.66 18.14 -2.05
N GLN A 92 12.96 18.43 -2.23
CA GLN A 92 13.53 19.69 -1.77
C GLN A 92 12.95 20.90 -2.49
N VAL A 93 12.81 20.81 -3.82
CA VAL A 93 12.22 21.88 -4.66
C VAL A 93 10.72 22.04 -4.32
N ALA A 94 9.99 20.95 -4.18
CA ALA A 94 8.58 20.97 -3.75
C ALA A 94 8.42 21.64 -2.38
N GLY A 95 9.27 21.31 -1.41
CA GLY A 95 9.28 21.96 -0.11
C GLY A 95 9.60 23.46 -0.19
N LEU A 96 10.43 23.87 -1.14
CA LEU A 96 10.69 25.29 -1.40
C LEU A 96 9.47 25.97 -2.02
N ALA A 97 8.84 25.35 -3.02
CA ALA A 97 7.63 25.86 -3.64
C ALA A 97 6.48 26.03 -2.61
N LEU A 98 6.31 25.07 -1.72
CA LEU A 98 5.33 25.16 -0.64
C LEU A 98 5.58 26.32 0.34
N LYS A 99 6.83 26.73 0.55
CA LYS A 99 7.14 27.92 1.36
C LYS A 99 6.65 29.21 0.70
N HIS A 100 6.55 29.24 -0.61
CA HIS A 100 6.11 30.39 -1.42
C HIS A 100 4.62 30.35 -1.77
N ARG A 101 3.83 29.45 -1.17
CA ARG A 101 2.37 29.42 -1.37
C ARG A 101 1.72 30.73 -0.95
N SER A 102 0.63 31.09 -1.61
CA SER A 102 -0.09 32.34 -1.39
C SER A 102 -0.70 32.39 0.03
N GLU A 103 -1.40 31.32 0.40
CA GLU A 103 -2.09 31.20 1.68
C GLU A 103 -1.24 30.42 2.69
N LYS A 104 -0.77 31.12 3.73
CA LYS A 104 0.07 30.51 4.78
C LYS A 104 -0.70 29.62 5.75
N SER A 105 -2.02 29.77 5.83
CA SER A 105 -2.91 28.95 6.65
C SER A 105 -3.07 27.52 6.12
N GLN A 106 -2.80 27.29 4.81
CA GLN A 106 -2.86 25.98 4.19
C GLN A 106 -1.81 25.03 4.79
N ARG A 107 -2.20 23.80 5.12
CA ARG A 107 -1.27 22.73 5.46
C ARG A 107 -0.43 22.36 4.23
N GLN A 108 0.80 21.99 4.47
CA GLN A 108 1.76 21.66 3.40
C GLN A 108 1.79 20.15 3.19
N ARG A 109 1.47 19.72 1.98
CA ARG A 109 1.52 18.30 1.59
C ARG A 109 2.27 18.10 0.28
N ILE A 110 3.05 17.04 0.21
CA ILE A 110 3.70 16.59 -1.02
C ILE A 110 3.19 15.18 -1.30
N ILE A 111 2.77 14.92 -2.54
CA ILE A 111 2.45 13.57 -3.01
C ILE A 111 3.44 13.22 -4.11
N VAL A 112 4.20 12.14 -3.92
CA VAL A 112 5.28 11.73 -4.83
C VAL A 112 4.93 10.41 -5.47
N PHE A 113 4.90 10.37 -6.79
CA PHE A 113 4.88 9.14 -7.56
C PHE A 113 6.31 8.66 -7.79
N SER A 114 6.58 7.39 -7.53
CA SER A 114 7.90 6.79 -7.72
C SER A 114 7.74 5.43 -8.40
N CYS A 115 8.16 5.35 -9.66
CA CYS A 115 8.21 4.10 -10.43
C CYS A 115 9.63 3.74 -10.87
N SER A 116 10.60 4.54 -10.46
CA SER A 116 12.01 4.41 -10.78
C SER A 116 12.82 3.94 -9.58
N PRO A 117 13.95 3.27 -9.81
CA PRO A 117 14.89 2.96 -8.75
C PRO A 117 15.42 4.24 -8.08
N ILE A 118 15.49 4.19 -6.75
CA ILE A 118 16.02 5.29 -5.93
C ILE A 118 17.52 5.06 -5.71
N GLU A 119 18.35 5.87 -6.32
CA GLU A 119 19.82 5.75 -6.27
C GLU A 119 20.40 6.22 -4.94
N GLU A 120 19.67 7.08 -4.22
CA GLU A 120 20.15 7.69 -2.99
C GLU A 120 20.23 6.69 -1.82
N ASP A 121 21.19 6.96 -0.94
CA ASP A 121 21.39 6.20 0.28
C ASP A 121 20.27 6.47 1.29
N GLU A 122 19.89 5.45 2.06
CA GLU A 122 18.92 5.55 3.15
C GLU A 122 19.24 6.69 4.12
N LYS A 123 20.52 6.88 4.47
CA LYS A 123 20.97 7.97 5.36
C LYS A 123 20.64 9.35 4.83
N THR A 124 20.72 9.54 3.51
CA THR A 124 20.38 10.80 2.84
C THR A 124 18.87 11.02 2.87
N LEU A 125 18.09 9.98 2.60
CA LEU A 125 16.63 10.00 2.67
C LEU A 125 16.13 10.32 4.08
N VAL A 126 16.68 9.69 5.10
CA VAL A 126 16.34 9.95 6.51
C VAL A 126 16.68 11.40 6.94
N LYS A 127 17.80 11.95 6.46
CA LYS A 127 18.15 13.37 6.71
C LYS A 127 17.11 14.30 6.07
N LEU A 128 16.71 14.00 4.84
CA LEU A 128 15.67 14.74 4.13
C LEU A 128 14.33 14.65 4.86
N ALA A 129 13.92 13.46 5.27
CA ALA A 129 12.71 13.20 6.03
C ALA A 129 12.64 14.07 7.31
N LYS A 130 13.71 14.05 8.11
CA LYS A 130 13.81 14.88 9.33
C LYS A 130 13.74 16.38 9.04
N LYS A 131 14.30 16.82 7.88
CA LYS A 131 14.22 18.23 7.45
C LYS A 131 12.79 18.60 7.07
N MET A 132 12.07 17.74 6.35
CA MET A 132 10.68 17.99 5.96
C MET A 132 9.75 17.96 7.16
N LYS A 133 9.95 17.05 8.10
CA LYS A 133 9.25 17.03 9.40
C LYS A 133 9.40 18.34 10.17
N LYS A 134 10.62 18.88 10.26
CA LYS A 134 10.87 20.18 10.90
C LYS A 134 10.16 21.34 10.19
N ASN A 135 9.94 21.23 8.89
CA ASN A 135 9.24 22.24 8.11
C ASN A 135 7.71 22.07 8.16
N ASN A 136 7.20 21.10 8.92
CA ASN A 136 5.79 20.73 9.00
C ASN A 136 5.17 20.41 7.63
N VAL A 137 5.89 19.63 6.83
CA VAL A 137 5.46 19.15 5.49
C VAL A 137 5.13 17.67 5.61
N SER A 138 3.90 17.30 5.31
CA SER A 138 3.47 15.89 5.18
C SER A 138 3.85 15.37 3.79
N ILE A 139 4.35 14.14 3.72
CA ILE A 139 4.77 13.54 2.45
C ILE A 139 4.10 12.17 2.31
N ASP A 140 3.32 12.02 1.25
CA ASP A 140 2.77 10.75 0.83
C ASP A 140 3.56 10.24 -0.37
N VAL A 141 3.95 8.97 -0.32
CA VAL A 141 4.69 8.32 -1.40
C VAL A 141 3.84 7.23 -2.02
N ILE A 142 3.68 7.28 -3.33
CA ILE A 142 3.00 6.27 -4.14
C ILE A 142 4.09 5.54 -4.92
N ALA A 143 4.46 4.37 -4.42
CA ALA A 143 5.45 3.51 -5.04
C ALA A 143 4.75 2.47 -5.90
N PHE A 144 5.15 2.35 -7.15
CA PHE A 144 4.55 1.44 -8.13
C PHE A 144 5.58 1.04 -9.20
N GLY A 145 5.32 -0.03 -9.93
CA GLY A 145 6.27 -0.53 -10.95
C GLY A 145 7.26 -1.53 -10.38
N ASP A 146 8.54 -1.38 -10.70
CA ASP A 146 9.61 -2.28 -10.26
C ASP A 146 9.95 -2.03 -8.79
N LEU A 147 9.22 -2.72 -7.92
CA LEU A 147 9.35 -2.61 -6.47
C LEU A 147 10.33 -3.67 -5.93
N GLU A 148 11.61 -3.36 -5.96
CA GLU A 148 12.61 -4.17 -5.26
C GLU A 148 12.45 -4.03 -3.74
N SER A 149 12.65 -5.14 -3.02
CA SER A 149 12.50 -5.18 -1.56
C SER A 149 13.37 -4.16 -0.82
N ASP A 150 14.55 -3.84 -1.36
CA ASP A 150 15.47 -2.89 -0.75
C ASP A 150 15.00 -1.44 -0.95
N GLN A 151 14.33 -1.15 -2.06
CA GLN A 151 13.74 0.16 -2.32
C GLN A 151 12.53 0.41 -1.44
N THR A 152 11.69 -0.60 -1.29
CA THR A 152 10.55 -0.55 -0.38
C THR A 152 10.99 -0.24 1.05
N LYS A 153 12.04 -0.91 1.55
CA LYS A 153 12.61 -0.64 2.89
C LYS A 153 13.13 0.80 3.03
N LYS A 154 13.81 1.33 1.99
CA LYS A 154 14.29 2.72 1.99
C LYS A 154 13.14 3.72 2.06
N LEU A 155 12.04 3.45 1.33
CA LEU A 155 10.84 4.29 1.33
C LEU A 155 10.08 4.19 2.65
N ASP A 156 9.96 3.01 3.24
CA ASP A 156 9.39 2.82 4.58
C ASP A 156 10.15 3.62 5.63
N ALA A 157 11.47 3.47 5.66
CA ALA A 157 12.32 4.22 6.58
C ALA A 157 12.20 5.74 6.35
N PHE A 158 12.05 6.20 5.11
CA PHE A 158 11.83 7.60 4.79
C PHE A 158 10.49 8.10 5.34
N VAL A 159 9.39 7.42 5.05
CA VAL A 159 8.04 7.82 5.48
C VAL A 159 7.90 7.77 6.99
N GLU A 160 8.43 6.75 7.67
CA GLU A 160 8.43 6.68 9.13
C GLU A 160 9.15 7.86 9.79
N ASN A 161 10.27 8.30 9.23
CA ASN A 161 11.00 9.45 9.74
C ASN A 161 10.31 10.79 9.42
N VAL A 162 9.47 10.86 8.39
CA VAL A 162 8.60 12.02 8.10
C VAL A 162 7.39 12.03 9.01
N LYS A 163 6.83 10.86 9.36
CA LYS A 163 5.63 10.76 10.21
C LYS A 163 5.69 11.70 11.41
N GLY A 164 4.82 12.68 11.40
CA GLY A 164 4.52 13.62 12.46
C GLY A 164 3.01 13.56 12.68
N GLY A 165 2.41 14.42 13.48
CA GLY A 165 0.99 14.36 13.82
C GLY A 165 -0.03 14.34 12.68
N ASP A 166 0.33 14.64 11.44
CA ASP A 166 -0.58 14.82 10.30
C ASP A 166 -0.44 13.74 9.18
N GLY A 167 -0.06 12.52 9.53
CA GLY A 167 -0.13 11.37 8.63
C GLY A 167 0.59 11.53 7.30
N SER A 168 1.84 11.05 7.22
CA SER A 168 2.50 10.72 5.96
C SER A 168 2.31 9.23 5.71
N ASN A 169 1.98 8.86 4.48
CA ASN A 169 1.63 7.49 4.12
C ASN A 169 2.51 6.99 2.98
N LEU A 170 2.76 5.68 2.98
CA LEU A 170 3.34 4.98 1.85
C LEU A 170 2.26 4.06 1.27
N ALA A 171 1.98 4.21 -0.01
CA ALA A 171 1.16 3.29 -0.78
C ALA A 171 2.07 2.52 -1.74
N ILE A 172 2.08 1.21 -1.62
CA ILE A 172 2.79 0.31 -2.51
C ILE A 172 1.74 -0.38 -3.36
N ILE A 173 1.76 -0.10 -4.67
CA ILE A 173 0.77 -0.62 -5.61
C ILE A 173 1.49 -1.47 -6.64
N PRO A 174 1.44 -2.80 -6.52
CA PRO A 174 2.04 -3.69 -7.51
C PRO A 174 1.26 -3.65 -8.84
N PRO A 175 1.89 -4.03 -9.97
CA PRO A 175 1.18 -4.16 -11.23
C PRO A 175 0.09 -5.22 -11.13
N GLY A 176 -1.13 -4.86 -11.57
CA GLY A 176 -2.32 -5.67 -11.44
C GLY A 176 -3.36 -5.37 -12.52
N PRO A 177 -4.51 -6.06 -12.49
CA PRO A 177 -5.59 -5.83 -13.44
C PRO A 177 -6.35 -4.51 -13.18
N ASN A 178 -6.25 -3.98 -11.96
CA ASN A 178 -6.95 -2.77 -11.55
C ASN A 178 -6.18 -1.51 -11.99
N LEU A 179 -6.88 -0.41 -12.13
CA LEU A 179 -6.26 0.88 -12.42
C LEU A 179 -5.50 1.40 -11.18
N LEU A 180 -4.31 1.97 -11.40
CA LEU A 180 -3.55 2.65 -10.33
C LEU A 180 -4.41 3.66 -9.58
N SER A 181 -5.29 4.35 -10.27
CA SER A 181 -6.19 5.35 -9.72
C SER A 181 -7.29 4.76 -8.83
N GLU A 182 -7.75 3.55 -9.09
CA GLU A 182 -8.73 2.83 -8.26
C GLU A 182 -8.07 2.30 -6.99
N GLU A 183 -6.92 1.64 -7.12
CA GLU A 183 -6.14 1.18 -5.97
C GLU A 183 -5.78 2.34 -5.03
N LEU A 184 -5.45 3.50 -5.60
CA LEU A 184 -5.12 4.68 -4.83
C LEU A 184 -6.30 5.20 -3.99
N GLN A 185 -7.54 5.05 -4.46
CA GLN A 185 -8.74 5.43 -3.70
C GLN A 185 -8.93 4.57 -2.44
N ALA A 186 -8.50 3.31 -2.49
CA ALA A 186 -8.52 2.41 -1.34
C ALA A 186 -7.43 2.70 -0.31
N THR A 187 -6.44 3.55 -0.65
CA THR A 187 -5.32 3.88 0.25
C THR A 187 -5.66 5.02 1.21
N PRO A 188 -4.96 5.10 2.36
CA PRO A 188 -5.12 6.21 3.32
C PRO A 188 -4.78 7.59 2.74
N ILE A 189 -4.13 7.65 1.56
CA ILE A 189 -3.72 8.91 0.90
C ILE A 189 -4.95 9.70 0.43
N LEU A 190 -5.98 9.02 -0.07
CA LEU A 190 -7.22 9.60 -0.55
C LEU A 190 -8.43 9.26 0.32
N GLY A 191 -8.41 8.11 1.00
CA GLY A 191 -9.38 7.75 2.03
C GLY A 191 -9.24 8.77 3.17
N GLY A 192 -10.22 9.66 3.33
CA GLY A 192 -10.22 10.64 4.41
C GLY A 192 -10.16 9.97 5.78
N ASP A 193 -9.90 10.75 6.84
CA ASP A 193 -9.75 10.41 8.27
C ASP A 193 -10.80 9.45 8.89
N GLY A 194 -11.59 8.75 8.08
CA GLY A 194 -12.60 7.78 8.51
C GLY A 194 -12.25 6.32 8.29
N ALA A 195 -11.20 5.99 7.50
CA ALA A 195 -10.75 4.61 7.37
C ALA A 195 -9.61 4.39 8.38
N GLY A 196 -9.98 3.98 9.58
CA GLY A 196 -9.05 3.67 10.66
C GLY A 196 -7.94 2.74 10.22
N ALA A 197 -6.76 3.01 10.74
CA ALA A 197 -5.58 2.17 10.69
C ALA A 197 -5.94 0.69 10.95
N GLY A 198 -6.15 -0.06 9.88
CA GLY A 198 -6.22 -1.51 9.87
C GLY A 198 -4.93 -2.02 9.26
N GLY A 199 -4.04 -2.46 10.14
CA GLY A 199 -2.75 -3.01 9.80
C GLY A 199 -2.85 -4.19 8.86
N MET A 200 -1.72 -4.44 8.24
CA MET A 200 -1.36 -5.66 7.55
C MET A 200 -2.07 -6.88 8.16
N ALA A 201 -2.88 -7.53 7.36
CA ALA A 201 -3.25 -8.92 7.56
C ALA A 201 -3.23 -9.58 6.19
N ASP A 202 -2.29 -10.46 6.05
CA ASP A 202 -2.26 -11.65 5.25
C ASP A 202 -3.65 -12.14 4.76
N GLY A 203 -3.74 -12.34 3.45
CA GLY A 203 -4.57 -13.36 2.82
C GLY A 203 -6.09 -13.33 3.04
N GLY A 204 -6.80 -12.78 2.04
CA GLY A 204 -8.10 -13.35 1.64
C GLY A 204 -9.26 -13.09 2.58
N ASP A 205 -9.99 -12.04 2.35
CA ASP A 205 -11.45 -12.14 2.18
C ASP A 205 -12.03 -10.81 1.65
N ALA A 206 -12.75 -10.93 0.55
CA ALA A 206 -13.47 -9.82 -0.06
C ALA A 206 -14.70 -9.47 0.80
N GLY A 207 -14.84 -8.20 1.17
CA GLY A 207 -16.15 -7.66 1.54
C GLY A 207 -16.39 -7.31 3.00
N GLY A 208 -15.53 -6.47 3.58
CA GLY A 208 -15.91 -5.73 4.78
C GLY A 208 -16.97 -4.67 4.48
N PHE A 209 -18.20 -5.09 4.25
CA PHE A 209 -19.34 -4.20 4.28
C PHE A 209 -19.52 -3.72 5.73
N ASP A 210 -19.52 -2.40 5.93
CA ASP A 210 -19.71 -1.82 7.26
C ASP A 210 -21.16 -2.11 7.73
N LEU A 211 -21.31 -3.21 8.48
CA LEU A 211 -22.59 -3.69 8.99
C LEU A 211 -23.23 -2.69 9.96
N ASP A 212 -22.46 -1.85 10.63
CA ASP A 212 -22.99 -0.86 11.56
C ASP A 212 -23.59 0.33 10.83
N ALA A 213 -23.02 0.76 9.70
CA ALA A 213 -23.60 1.80 8.85
C ALA A 213 -24.89 1.34 8.13
N ALA A 214 -24.99 0.07 7.80
CA ALA A 214 -26.20 -0.52 7.23
C ALA A 214 -27.34 -0.68 8.26
N ALA A 215 -27.00 -0.89 9.53
CA ALA A 215 -27.98 -1.06 10.61
C ALA A 215 -28.72 0.24 10.98
N GLU A 216 -28.13 1.41 10.72
CA GLU A 216 -28.78 2.70 10.96
C GLU A 216 -29.84 3.05 9.92
N ASN A 217 -29.74 2.52 8.69
CA ASN A 217 -30.65 2.86 7.60
C ASN A 217 -31.76 1.82 7.35
N ASP A 218 -31.52 0.53 7.61
CA ASP A 218 -32.51 -0.52 7.43
C ASP A 218 -32.19 -1.75 8.29
N PRO A 219 -32.90 -1.94 9.43
CA PRO A 219 -32.62 -3.02 10.36
C PRO A 219 -32.94 -4.42 9.79
N GLU A 220 -33.85 -4.55 8.80
CA GLU A 220 -34.16 -5.83 8.17
C GLU A 220 -33.02 -6.28 7.25
N LEU A 221 -32.44 -5.35 6.53
CA LEU A 221 -31.29 -5.60 5.65
C LEU A 221 -30.03 -5.97 6.45
N ALA A 222 -29.80 -5.31 7.58
CA ALA A 222 -28.70 -5.64 8.50
C ALA A 222 -28.85 -7.05 9.10
N PHE A 223 -30.08 -7.45 9.44
CA PHE A 223 -30.36 -8.77 9.95
C PHE A 223 -30.15 -9.86 8.89
N ALA A 224 -30.59 -9.61 7.65
CA ALA A 224 -30.40 -10.53 6.53
C ALA A 224 -28.92 -10.73 6.19
N LEU A 225 -28.13 -9.65 6.19
CA LEU A 225 -26.67 -9.70 5.98
C LEU A 225 -25.94 -10.46 7.10
N ARG A 226 -26.37 -10.26 8.36
CA ARG A 226 -25.82 -10.98 9.50
C ARG A 226 -26.08 -12.48 9.42
N LEU A 227 -27.29 -12.86 9.03
CA LEU A 227 -27.67 -14.25 8.85
C LEU A 227 -26.88 -14.91 7.69
N SER A 228 -26.71 -14.19 6.58
CA SER A 228 -25.92 -14.66 5.44
C SER A 228 -24.46 -14.86 5.80
N LEU A 229 -23.88 -13.95 6.56
CA LEU A 229 -22.47 -14.03 6.99
C LEU A 229 -22.26 -15.17 8.01
N GLU A 230 -23.23 -15.41 8.88
CA GLU A 230 -23.21 -16.53 9.84
C GLU A 230 -23.35 -17.87 9.13
N GLU A 231 -24.20 -17.95 8.10
CA GLU A 231 -24.37 -19.16 7.28
C GLU A 231 -23.10 -19.49 6.49
N GLU A 232 -22.45 -18.48 5.92
CA GLU A 232 -21.19 -18.65 5.20
C GLU A 232 -20.04 -19.07 6.12
N LYS A 233 -19.96 -18.50 7.32
CA LYS A 233 -18.99 -18.89 8.34
C LYS A 233 -19.18 -20.34 8.81
N ASN A 234 -20.41 -20.75 9.02
CA ASN A 234 -20.76 -22.13 9.35
C ASN A 234 -20.42 -23.11 8.23
N ARG A 235 -20.58 -22.68 6.97
CA ARG A 235 -20.22 -23.48 5.80
C ARG A 235 -18.70 -23.67 5.69
N GLN A 236 -17.94 -22.61 5.88
CA GLN A 236 -16.47 -22.66 5.87
C GLN A 236 -15.93 -23.51 7.01
N GLU A 237 -16.52 -23.42 8.21
CA GLU A 237 -16.12 -24.23 9.36
C GLU A 237 -16.41 -25.72 9.14
N LYS A 238 -17.51 -26.03 8.45
CA LYS A 238 -17.86 -27.39 8.08
C LYS A 238 -16.91 -27.98 7.04
N GLU A 239 -16.58 -27.22 6.00
CA GLU A 239 -15.61 -27.62 4.98
C GLU A 239 -14.20 -27.82 5.58
N LYS A 240 -13.80 -26.97 6.52
CA LYS A 240 -12.53 -27.10 7.22
C LYS A 240 -12.47 -28.35 8.08
N ARG A 241 -13.54 -28.68 8.79
CA ARG A 241 -13.66 -29.94 9.55
C ARG A 241 -13.65 -31.18 8.67
N GLU A 242 -14.35 -31.16 7.55
CA GLU A 242 -14.37 -32.27 6.60
C GLU A 242 -12.97 -32.48 5.98
N ARG A 243 -12.24 -31.40 5.69
CA ARG A 243 -10.87 -31.47 5.19
C ARG A 243 -9.88 -32.01 6.21
N GLU A 244 -9.98 -31.55 7.46
CA GLU A 244 -9.16 -32.06 8.58
C GLU A 244 -9.45 -33.55 8.87
N GLU A 245 -10.72 -33.98 8.71
CA GLU A 245 -11.11 -35.38 8.88
C GLU A 245 -10.62 -36.26 7.73
N GLN A 246 -10.59 -35.76 6.50
CA GLN A 246 -10.02 -36.45 5.36
C GLN A 246 -8.49 -36.56 5.47
N GLU A 247 -7.80 -35.52 5.91
CA GLU A 247 -6.34 -35.55 6.16
C GLU A 247 -5.99 -36.52 7.30
N ARG A 248 -6.83 -36.61 8.34
CA ARG A 248 -6.64 -37.61 9.41
C ARG A 248 -6.85 -39.04 8.91
N LYS A 249 -7.82 -39.30 8.04
CA LYS A 249 -8.07 -40.61 7.46
C LYS A 249 -6.94 -41.01 6.50
N ALA A 250 -6.45 -40.09 5.69
CA ALA A 250 -5.32 -40.32 4.80
C ALA A 250 -4.00 -40.61 5.55
N ASN A 251 -3.80 -39.98 6.71
CA ASN A 251 -2.63 -40.25 7.57
C ASN A 251 -2.72 -41.57 8.36
N LEU A 252 -3.94 -42.11 8.56
CA LEU A 252 -4.15 -43.41 9.21
C LEU A 252 -3.98 -44.61 8.24
N GLU A 253 -4.18 -44.42 6.93
CA GLU A 253 -3.97 -45.44 5.91
C GLU A 253 -2.50 -45.59 5.47
N GLY A 254 -1.62 -44.72 5.92
CA GLY A 254 -0.20 -44.71 5.55
C GLY A 254 0.76 -45.43 6.50
N ILE A 255 0.29 -46.22 7.48
CA ILE A 255 1.19 -47.00 8.36
C ILE A 255 1.38 -48.38 7.76
N PRO A 256 2.59 -48.77 7.31
CA PRO A 256 2.86 -50.15 6.89
C PRO A 256 2.87 -51.05 8.11
N GLU A 257 2.10 -52.12 8.04
CA GLU A 257 2.07 -53.23 8.96
C GLU A 257 3.37 -54.01 8.84
N GLU A 258 4.36 -53.77 9.72
CA GLU A 258 5.51 -54.64 9.87
C GLU A 258 5.51 -55.35 11.24
N GLY A 259 5.44 -56.67 11.16
CA GLY A 259 6.09 -57.59 12.10
C GLY A 259 5.27 -58.18 13.21
N GLN A 260 4.57 -59.27 12.96
CA GLN A 260 4.29 -60.28 13.95
C GLN A 260 5.57 -61.00 14.39
N PRO A 261 5.84 -61.18 15.67
CA PRO A 261 6.78 -62.22 16.13
C PRO A 261 6.02 -63.52 16.46
N SER A 262 6.36 -64.56 15.74
CA SER A 262 5.93 -65.94 16.00
C SER A 262 6.43 -66.43 17.33
N SER A 263 5.50 -67.04 18.10
CA SER A 263 5.74 -67.85 19.27
C SER A 263 6.54 -69.13 18.95
N LYS A 264 7.61 -69.42 19.68
CA LYS A 264 8.01 -70.79 19.99
C LYS A 264 8.24 -70.94 21.49
N LYS A 265 7.43 -71.79 22.06
CA LYS A 265 7.67 -72.50 23.33
C LYS A 265 8.91 -73.34 23.13
N ASP A 266 9.76 -73.42 24.15
CA ASP A 266 10.14 -74.70 24.72
C ASP A 266 10.72 -74.50 26.13
N ASN A 267 10.33 -75.45 26.99
CA ASN A 267 10.64 -75.74 28.35
C ASN A 267 12.15 -75.91 28.60
N GLU A 268 12.62 -75.58 29.76
CA GLU A 268 13.05 -76.51 30.84
C GLU A 268 13.86 -75.76 31.87
N ASP A 269 13.45 -75.93 33.04
CA ASP A 269 14.14 -75.79 34.35
C ASP A 269 15.16 -76.88 34.57
N PRO A 270 15.95 -77.01 35.65
CA PRO A 270 16.46 -76.05 36.64
C PRO A 270 17.97 -76.34 37.00
N ASP A 271 18.40 -75.56 37.95
CA ASP A 271 19.33 -76.03 39.03
C ASP A 271 20.84 -75.73 38.97
N LYS A 272 21.26 -75.27 40.13
CA LYS A 272 22.57 -75.29 40.79
C LYS A 272 23.52 -74.14 40.55
N MET A 273 23.60 -73.33 41.57
CA MET A 273 24.53 -73.38 42.70
C MET A 273 26.02 -73.24 42.35
N ASP A 274 26.57 -72.28 42.94
CA ASP A 274 27.76 -72.26 43.79
C ASP A 274 29.02 -71.55 43.28
N THR A 275 29.36 -70.61 44.16
CA THR A 275 30.70 -70.28 44.66
C THR A 275 31.82 -69.83 43.70
N ALA A 276 32.24 -68.70 43.88
CA ALA A 276 33.46 -68.16 44.49
C ALA A 276 33.61 -66.66 44.18
#